data_c6609f58d6dd58955a757c9ca93ebb40
#
_entry.id   c6609f58d6dd58955a757c9ca93ebb40
#
_cell.length_a   1.000
_cell.length_b   1.000
_cell.length_c   1.000
_cell.angle_alpha   90.00
_cell.angle_beta   90.00
_cell.angle_gamma   90.00
#
_symmetry.space_group_name_H-M   'P 1'
#
loop_
_entity.id
_entity.type
_entity.pdbx_description
1 polymer ?
#
loop_
_entity_poly.entity_id
_entity_poly.type
_entity_poly.pdbx_seq_one_letter_code
_entity_poly.pdbx_strand_id
1 'polypeptide(L)'
;NSVSFLTTGHIKFEDLFDEVRKAKSFIHLEYFNFRNDSIAGLLFHLLSEKVAEGVEVRALYDAFGNASNNKPIGCHMHDSIRSLGIDLVKFDPLSFPWVNHIIPRDHRKIVVIDGKVAYTGGMNVADYYIEGIPGIGDWHDMHMHLEGPVVDDLHKIFCKMWAKATGEMLVGEKYFPKRRLDDACLNRGVRMAVVDRHSRRTPSAIRDLFAEMLNKAQRKVMIINPYFVPTHKVRKALKKAVDRGVDVQ
;
A
#
# COMPACT_ATOMS: atom_id res chain seq x y z
N ASN A 1 -5.60 5.02 -17.26
CA ASN A 1 -4.89 5.31 -16.02
C ASN A 1 -3.66 6.16 -16.30
N SER A 2 -3.23 6.96 -15.31
CA SER A 2 -1.88 7.54 -15.27
C SER A 2 -1.08 6.97 -14.10
N VAL A 3 0.23 7.03 -14.19
CA VAL A 3 1.15 6.60 -13.13
C VAL A 3 2.36 7.51 -13.07
N SER A 4 2.70 7.96 -11.87
CA SER A 4 3.98 8.58 -11.54
C SER A 4 4.74 7.71 -10.56
N PHE A 5 6.03 7.46 -10.82
CA PHE A 5 6.89 6.69 -9.94
C PHE A 5 7.57 7.61 -8.94
N LEU A 6 7.40 7.31 -7.67
CA LEU A 6 7.95 8.02 -6.53
C LEU A 6 9.12 7.21 -5.99
N THR A 7 10.33 7.59 -6.37
CA THR A 7 11.54 6.78 -6.19
C THR A 7 12.31 7.04 -4.89
N THR A 8 11.86 8.01 -4.10
CA THR A 8 12.43 8.33 -2.78
C THR A 8 11.32 8.64 -1.78
N GLY A 9 11.62 8.52 -0.50
CA GLY A 9 10.70 8.93 0.57
C GLY A 9 10.34 10.41 0.51
N HIS A 10 11.31 11.29 0.20
CA HIS A 10 11.05 12.72 0.03
C HIS A 10 9.96 12.98 -1.00
N ILE A 11 10.15 12.50 -2.23
CA ILE A 11 9.20 12.68 -3.32
C ILE A 11 7.83 12.07 -2.95
N LYS A 12 7.83 10.87 -2.33
CA LYS A 12 6.58 10.19 -1.95
C LYS A 12 5.80 10.98 -0.90
N PHE A 13 6.44 11.47 0.15
CA PHE A 13 5.72 12.14 1.23
C PHE A 13 5.32 13.56 0.85
N GLU A 14 6.13 14.27 0.07
CA GLU A 14 5.78 15.58 -0.48
C GLU A 14 4.52 15.47 -1.35
N ASP A 15 4.53 14.60 -2.34
CA ASP A 15 3.39 14.35 -3.23
C ASP A 15 2.14 13.89 -2.47
N LEU A 16 2.29 12.94 -1.54
CA LEU A 16 1.17 12.47 -0.71
C LEU A 16 0.57 13.58 0.14
N PHE A 17 1.39 14.40 0.78
CA PHE A 17 0.90 15.50 1.64
C PHE A 17 0.18 16.56 0.82
N ASP A 18 0.65 16.85 -0.39
CA ASP A 18 -0.03 17.77 -1.30
C ASP A 18 -1.40 17.25 -1.73
N GLU A 19 -1.54 15.96 -2.03
CA GLU A 19 -2.84 15.37 -2.34
C GLU A 19 -3.77 15.29 -1.12
N VAL A 20 -3.22 14.99 0.08
CA VAL A 20 -3.99 15.04 1.34
C VAL A 20 -4.57 16.45 1.57
N ARG A 21 -3.77 17.51 1.37
CA ARG A 21 -4.27 18.92 1.51
C ARG A 21 -5.43 19.23 0.56
N LYS A 22 -5.45 18.62 -0.64
CA LYS A 22 -6.50 18.84 -1.65
C LYS A 22 -7.77 18.04 -1.39
N ALA A 23 -7.75 17.05 -0.50
CA ALA A 23 -8.87 16.17 -0.20
C ALA A 23 -10.13 16.95 0.23
N LYS A 24 -11.30 16.52 -0.24
CA LYS A 24 -12.59 17.17 0.02
C LYS A 24 -13.67 16.23 0.59
N SER A 25 -13.53 14.92 0.42
CA SER A 25 -14.56 13.96 0.79
C SER A 25 -14.05 12.91 1.76
N PHE A 26 -13.00 12.17 1.37
CA PHE A 26 -12.43 11.13 2.22
C PHE A 26 -10.97 10.84 1.92
N ILE A 27 -10.26 10.33 2.94
CA ILE A 27 -8.90 9.80 2.86
C ILE A 27 -8.88 8.45 3.53
N HIS A 28 -8.56 7.39 2.78
CA HIS A 28 -8.43 6.03 3.28
C HIS A 28 -6.98 5.56 3.18
N LEU A 29 -6.44 5.04 4.28
CA LEU A 29 -5.05 4.59 4.38
C LEU A 29 -5.01 3.14 4.88
N GLU A 30 -4.27 2.28 4.20
CA GLU A 30 -3.96 0.90 4.59
C GLU A 30 -2.45 0.70 4.55
N TYR A 31 -1.84 0.45 5.70
CA TYR A 31 -0.41 0.23 5.82
C TYR A 31 -0.09 -0.99 6.67
N PHE A 32 1.05 -1.63 6.39
CA PHE A 32 1.56 -2.67 7.28
C PHE A 32 1.92 -2.10 8.65
N ASN A 33 2.57 -0.94 8.67
CA ASN A 33 2.79 -0.19 9.90
C ASN A 33 2.84 1.32 9.65
N PHE A 34 2.52 2.08 10.69
CA PHE A 34 2.92 3.45 10.90
C PHE A 34 3.97 3.45 11.99
N ARG A 35 5.13 4.06 11.76
CA ARG A 35 6.09 4.24 12.84
C ARG A 35 5.68 5.43 13.70
N ASN A 36 5.92 5.34 15.00
CA ASN A 36 5.79 6.48 15.90
C ASN A 36 7.04 7.36 15.77
N ASP A 37 7.14 8.13 14.69
CA ASP A 37 8.24 9.00 14.32
C ASP A 37 7.74 10.30 13.65
N SER A 38 8.68 11.14 13.18
CA SER A 38 8.37 12.50 12.74
C SER A 38 7.43 12.54 11.55
N ILE A 39 7.67 11.70 10.54
CA ILE A 39 6.85 11.72 9.31
C ILE A 39 5.42 11.22 9.56
N ALA A 40 5.27 10.23 10.44
CA ALA A 40 3.94 9.77 10.84
C ALA A 40 3.22 10.84 11.68
N GLY A 41 3.95 11.54 12.57
CA GLY A 41 3.42 12.67 13.32
C GLY A 41 2.89 13.77 12.40
N LEU A 42 3.66 14.16 11.38
CA LEU A 42 3.26 15.15 10.36
C LEU A 42 2.03 14.66 9.57
N LEU A 43 2.00 13.40 9.17
CA LEU A 43 0.85 12.83 8.46
C LEU A 43 -0.41 12.90 9.33
N PHE A 44 -0.37 12.41 10.58
CA PHE A 44 -1.55 12.41 11.45
C PHE A 44 -2.00 13.84 11.81
N HIS A 45 -1.08 14.78 11.95
CA HIS A 45 -1.42 16.19 12.11
C HIS A 45 -2.20 16.72 10.90
N LEU A 46 -1.69 16.54 9.70
CA LEU A 46 -2.34 16.96 8.46
C LEU A 46 -3.72 16.28 8.29
N LEU A 47 -3.82 14.99 8.61
CA LEU A 47 -5.09 14.27 8.58
C LEU A 47 -6.09 14.83 9.59
N SER A 48 -5.64 15.27 10.78
CA SER A 48 -6.52 15.90 11.76
C SER A 48 -7.04 17.26 11.30
N GLU A 49 -6.24 18.06 10.58
CA GLU A 49 -6.70 19.28 9.94
C GLU A 49 -7.80 18.99 8.91
N LYS A 50 -7.63 17.92 8.12
CA LYS A 50 -8.65 17.50 7.15
C LYS A 50 -9.94 17.01 7.81
N VAL A 51 -9.85 16.31 8.95
CA VAL A 51 -11.02 15.97 9.76
C VAL A 51 -11.75 17.22 10.23
N ALA A 52 -11.04 18.24 10.70
CA ALA A 52 -11.64 19.52 11.11
C ALA A 52 -12.32 20.26 9.93
N GLU A 53 -11.86 20.04 8.69
CA GLU A 53 -12.52 20.52 7.47
C GLU A 53 -13.75 19.67 7.05
N GLY A 54 -14.07 18.58 7.77
CA GLY A 54 -15.18 17.69 7.46
C GLY A 54 -14.84 16.53 6.50
N VAL A 55 -13.56 16.31 6.21
CA VAL A 55 -13.09 15.15 5.42
C VAL A 55 -13.11 13.91 6.29
N GLU A 56 -13.67 12.82 5.77
CA GLU A 56 -13.67 11.52 6.44
C GLU A 56 -12.29 10.87 6.34
N VAL A 57 -11.70 10.48 7.47
CA VAL A 57 -10.38 9.83 7.49
C VAL A 57 -10.46 8.47 8.16
N ARG A 58 -10.14 7.42 7.41
CA ARG A 58 -10.01 6.04 7.89
C ARG A 58 -8.61 5.49 7.66
N ALA A 59 -8.02 4.93 8.68
CA ALA A 59 -6.68 4.33 8.61
C ALA A 59 -6.67 2.92 9.19
N LEU A 60 -6.09 1.98 8.45
CA LEU A 60 -5.93 0.58 8.84
C LEU A 60 -4.45 0.23 8.91
N TYR A 61 -4.04 -0.47 9.97
CA TYR A 61 -2.70 -1.01 10.06
C TYR A 61 -2.67 -2.43 10.64
N ASP A 62 -1.69 -3.23 10.19
CA ASP A 62 -1.55 -4.61 10.66
C ASP A 62 -0.99 -4.66 12.10
N ALA A 63 -1.62 -5.47 12.96
CA ALA A 63 -1.22 -5.57 14.36
C ALA A 63 0.19 -6.12 14.53
N PHE A 64 0.58 -7.13 13.75
CA PHE A 64 1.92 -7.71 13.78
C PHE A 64 2.94 -6.75 13.15
N GLY A 65 2.58 -6.11 12.03
CA GLY A 65 3.41 -5.10 11.39
C GLY A 65 3.77 -3.96 12.33
N ASN A 66 2.79 -3.50 13.09
CA ASN A 66 3.02 -2.49 14.12
C ASN A 66 3.91 -3.02 15.26
N ALA A 67 3.61 -4.20 15.82
CA ALA A 67 4.35 -4.76 16.93
C ALA A 67 5.80 -5.14 16.58
N SER A 68 6.06 -5.48 15.32
CA SER A 68 7.38 -5.90 14.83
C SER A 68 8.33 -4.75 14.52
N ASN A 69 7.86 -3.50 14.49
CA ASN A 69 8.72 -2.35 14.25
C ASN A 69 9.31 -1.81 15.57
N ASN A 70 10.45 -1.13 15.48
CA ASN A 70 11.17 -0.63 16.66
C ASN A 70 10.62 0.70 17.25
N LYS A 71 9.64 1.31 16.60
CA LYS A 71 8.88 2.48 17.08
C LYS A 71 7.38 2.25 16.85
N PRO A 72 6.74 1.27 17.55
CA PRO A 72 5.33 0.95 17.32
C PRO A 72 4.42 2.08 17.83
N ILE A 73 3.25 2.20 17.23
CA ILE A 73 2.14 2.96 17.82
C ILE A 73 1.64 2.15 19.02
N GLY A 74 1.89 2.64 20.24
CA GLY A 74 1.35 2.09 21.48
C GLY A 74 -0.12 2.46 21.70
N CYS A 75 -0.76 1.88 22.70
CA CYS A 75 -2.19 2.13 22.98
C CYS A 75 -2.49 3.61 23.20
N HIS A 76 -1.70 4.30 23.99
CA HIS A 76 -1.88 5.74 24.25
C HIS A 76 -1.83 6.59 22.96
N MET A 77 -0.85 6.33 22.10
CA MET A 77 -0.73 7.05 20.81
C MET A 77 -1.89 6.69 19.86
N HIS A 78 -2.31 5.41 19.84
CA HIS A 78 -3.47 4.98 19.08
C HIS A 78 -4.75 5.74 19.51
N ASP A 79 -5.00 5.82 20.82
CA ASP A 79 -6.16 6.52 21.36
C ASP A 79 -6.07 8.04 21.13
N SER A 80 -4.87 8.61 21.24
CA SER A 80 -4.61 10.02 20.91
C SER A 80 -4.95 10.33 19.45
N ILE A 81 -4.51 9.50 18.49
CA ILE A 81 -4.83 9.69 17.08
C ILE A 81 -6.35 9.58 16.86
N ARG A 82 -7.02 8.64 17.49
CA ARG A 82 -8.48 8.52 17.40
C ARG A 82 -9.22 9.71 17.98
N SER A 83 -8.71 10.31 19.04
CA SER A 83 -9.31 11.53 19.63
C SER A 83 -9.27 12.74 18.69
N LEU A 84 -8.44 12.73 17.67
CA LEU A 84 -8.41 13.71 16.58
C LEU A 84 -9.53 13.51 15.53
N GLY A 85 -10.40 12.51 15.72
CA GLY A 85 -11.48 12.18 14.78
C GLY A 85 -11.04 11.29 13.62
N ILE A 86 -9.86 10.71 13.68
CA ILE A 86 -9.36 9.73 12.69
C ILE A 86 -9.84 8.32 13.09
N ASP A 87 -10.56 7.64 12.21
CA ASP A 87 -10.96 6.25 12.41
C ASP A 87 -9.75 5.32 12.20
N LEU A 88 -8.91 5.21 13.24
CA LEU A 88 -7.73 4.35 13.22
C LEU A 88 -8.08 2.94 13.73
N VAL A 89 -7.86 1.92 12.91
CA VAL A 89 -8.20 0.53 13.21
C VAL A 89 -6.98 -0.38 13.10
N LYS A 90 -6.81 -1.24 14.10
CA LYS A 90 -5.80 -2.28 14.12
C LYS A 90 -6.37 -3.55 13.49
N PHE A 91 -5.79 -3.97 12.36
CA PHE A 91 -6.19 -5.19 11.67
C PHE A 91 -5.59 -6.43 12.32
N ASP A 92 -6.43 -7.45 12.53
CA ASP A 92 -6.08 -8.79 13.01
C ASP A 92 -5.19 -8.77 14.28
N PRO A 93 -5.70 -8.21 15.40
CA PRO A 93 -4.95 -8.13 16.64
C PRO A 93 -4.55 -9.52 17.11
N LEU A 94 -3.32 -9.66 17.60
CA LEU A 94 -2.82 -10.91 18.18
C LEU A 94 -3.48 -11.11 19.53
N SER A 95 -4.26 -12.18 19.68
CA SER A 95 -4.88 -12.55 20.93
C SER A 95 -4.40 -13.94 21.39
N PHE A 96 -3.94 -14.03 22.66
CA PHE A 96 -3.61 -15.31 23.26
C PHE A 96 -4.90 -16.12 23.56
N PRO A 97 -4.93 -17.45 23.34
CA PRO A 97 -3.84 -18.36 22.93
C PRO A 97 -3.71 -18.58 21.41
N TRP A 98 -4.42 -17.80 20.58
CA TRP A 98 -4.57 -18.02 19.14
C TRP A 98 -3.39 -17.46 18.35
N VAL A 99 -2.18 -18.05 18.54
CA VAL A 99 -0.99 -17.73 17.72
C VAL A 99 -1.10 -18.17 16.27
N ASN A 100 -2.18 -18.84 15.87
CA ASN A 100 -2.39 -19.32 14.49
C ASN A 100 -2.63 -18.20 13.47
N HIS A 101 -2.83 -16.97 13.94
CA HIS A 101 -3.04 -15.77 13.09
C HIS A 101 -1.76 -15.00 12.77
N ILE A 102 -0.57 -15.54 13.08
CA ILE A 102 0.70 -14.89 12.69
C ILE A 102 0.83 -14.78 11.18
N ILE A 103 0.24 -15.68 10.41
CA ILE A 103 0.19 -15.68 8.95
C ILE A 103 -1.23 -16.09 8.50
N PRO A 104 -1.92 -15.36 7.61
CA PRO A 104 -1.47 -14.27 6.73
C PRO A 104 -1.55 -12.89 7.38
N ARG A 105 -0.64 -11.98 6.99
CA ARG A 105 -0.61 -10.58 7.41
C ARG A 105 -0.94 -9.64 6.27
N ASP A 106 -1.40 -8.45 6.62
CA ASP A 106 -1.66 -7.40 5.65
C ASP A 106 -0.42 -6.55 5.41
N HIS A 107 0.31 -6.85 4.35
CA HIS A 107 1.54 -6.14 4.00
C HIS A 107 1.32 -5.09 2.89
N ARG A 108 0.07 -4.72 2.62
CA ARG A 108 -0.26 -3.71 1.61
C ARG A 108 0.10 -2.30 2.09
N LYS A 109 0.29 -1.40 1.14
CA LYS A 109 0.37 0.02 1.35
C LYS A 109 -0.54 0.64 0.29
N ILE A 110 -1.70 1.09 0.74
CA ILE A 110 -2.72 1.68 -0.14
C ILE A 110 -3.18 2.99 0.52
N VAL A 111 -3.18 4.06 -0.25
CA VAL A 111 -3.90 5.29 0.11
C VAL A 111 -4.87 5.60 -1.01
N VAL A 112 -6.08 6.01 -0.68
CA VAL A 112 -7.07 6.49 -1.65
C VAL A 112 -7.64 7.80 -1.16
N ILE A 113 -7.62 8.82 -2.03
CA ILE A 113 -8.09 10.16 -1.74
C ILE A 113 -9.23 10.50 -2.70
N ASP A 114 -10.41 10.79 -2.15
CA ASP A 114 -11.62 11.20 -2.88
C ASP A 114 -12.04 10.23 -4.01
N GLY A 115 -11.53 8.99 -4.02
CA GLY A 115 -11.69 8.05 -5.13
C GLY A 115 -11.05 8.51 -6.44
N LYS A 116 -10.20 9.52 -6.43
CA LYS A 116 -9.55 10.12 -7.61
C LYS A 116 -8.11 9.73 -7.74
N VAL A 117 -7.39 9.75 -6.63
CA VAL A 117 -5.96 9.45 -6.53
C VAL A 117 -5.76 8.23 -5.65
N ALA A 118 -4.82 7.38 -6.01
CA ALA A 118 -4.38 6.29 -5.17
C ALA A 118 -2.85 6.18 -5.12
N TYR A 119 -2.35 5.69 -3.99
CA TYR A 119 -0.94 5.35 -3.80
C TYR A 119 -0.80 3.89 -3.47
N THR A 120 0.24 3.26 -4.02
CA THR A 120 0.67 1.91 -3.63
C THR A 120 2.15 1.70 -3.92
N GLY A 121 2.80 0.79 -3.21
CA GLY A 121 4.22 0.49 -3.40
C GLY A 121 4.85 -0.20 -2.19
N GLY A 122 6.17 -0.06 -2.03
CA GLY A 122 6.93 -0.72 -0.95
C GLY A 122 6.99 0.08 0.34
N MET A 123 6.93 1.43 0.29
CA MET A 123 7.19 2.31 1.42
C MET A 123 6.04 2.32 2.44
N ASN A 124 6.36 2.05 3.71
CA ASN A 124 5.48 2.37 4.83
C ASN A 124 5.54 3.88 5.18
N VAL A 125 5.00 4.25 6.35
CA VAL A 125 5.13 5.60 6.90
C VAL A 125 6.21 5.56 7.97
N ALA A 126 7.42 6.02 7.63
CA ALA A 126 8.58 6.01 8.53
C ALA A 126 9.67 6.96 8.05
N ASP A 127 10.39 7.59 9.02
CA ASP A 127 11.47 8.55 8.77
C ASP A 127 12.60 7.96 7.93
N TYR A 128 12.93 6.68 8.08
CA TYR A 128 14.07 6.06 7.40
C TYR A 128 13.93 6.01 5.86
N TYR A 129 12.74 6.20 5.31
CA TYR A 129 12.57 6.39 3.85
C TYR A 129 13.08 7.75 3.37
N ILE A 130 13.25 8.71 4.30
CA ILE A 130 13.75 10.06 4.04
C ILE A 130 15.21 10.20 4.50
N GLU A 131 15.49 9.79 5.73
CA GLU A 131 16.78 10.03 6.41
C GLU A 131 17.77 8.87 6.22
N GLY A 132 17.31 7.75 5.66
CA GLY A 132 18.09 6.52 5.64
C GLY A 132 18.14 5.82 7.00
N ILE A 133 18.99 4.81 7.10
CA ILE A 133 19.19 4.04 8.34
C ILE A 133 20.65 4.24 8.80
N PRO A 134 20.89 4.71 10.05
CA PRO A 134 22.24 4.86 10.59
C PRO A 134 23.07 3.57 10.45
N GLY A 135 24.25 3.68 9.86
CA GLY A 135 25.16 2.57 9.61
C GLY A 135 24.84 1.71 8.38
N ILE A 136 23.69 1.95 7.70
CA ILE A 136 23.33 1.27 6.46
C ILE A 136 23.35 2.23 5.28
N GLY A 137 22.89 3.48 5.48
CA GLY A 137 22.77 4.51 4.43
C GLY A 137 21.33 4.72 3.98
N ASP A 138 21.18 5.26 2.75
CA ASP A 138 19.88 5.58 2.17
C ASP A 138 19.06 4.33 1.93
N TRP A 139 17.76 4.41 2.26
CA TRP A 139 16.83 3.31 2.00
C TRP A 139 16.13 3.54 0.67
N HIS A 140 16.50 2.77 -0.32
CA HIS A 140 15.88 2.82 -1.65
C HIS A 140 14.63 1.95 -1.71
N ASP A 141 13.51 2.54 -2.06
CA ASP A 141 12.23 1.86 -2.29
C ASP A 141 11.43 2.64 -3.33
N MET A 142 10.32 2.09 -3.79
CA MET A 142 9.51 2.69 -4.83
C MET A 142 8.03 2.71 -4.44
N HIS A 143 7.38 3.81 -4.74
CA HIS A 143 5.94 3.98 -4.61
C HIS A 143 5.36 4.50 -5.93
N MET A 144 4.06 4.45 -6.07
CA MET A 144 3.34 4.94 -7.24
C MET A 144 2.20 5.86 -6.81
N HIS A 145 2.07 6.97 -7.50
CA HIS A 145 0.89 7.81 -7.54
C HIS A 145 0.08 7.42 -8.79
N LEU A 146 -1.18 7.11 -8.61
CA LEU A 146 -2.07 6.51 -9.62
C LEU A 146 -3.35 7.32 -9.75
N GLU A 147 -3.79 7.55 -10.98
CA GLU A 147 -5.09 8.13 -11.28
C GLU A 147 -5.84 7.30 -12.32
N GLY A 148 -7.15 7.47 -12.36
CA GLY A 148 -8.02 6.79 -13.31
C GLY A 148 -8.72 5.57 -12.71
N PRO A 149 -9.26 4.67 -13.55
CA PRO A 149 -10.07 3.53 -13.10
C PRO A 149 -9.37 2.56 -12.13
N VAL A 150 -8.04 2.45 -12.17
CA VAL A 150 -7.26 1.60 -11.26
C VAL A 150 -7.43 2.00 -9.79
N VAL A 151 -7.77 3.26 -9.52
CA VAL A 151 -8.06 3.75 -8.16
C VAL A 151 -9.22 2.98 -7.54
N ASP A 152 -10.26 2.67 -8.31
CA ASP A 152 -11.41 1.90 -7.83
C ASP A 152 -11.02 0.46 -7.45
N ASP A 153 -10.09 -0.15 -8.18
CA ASP A 153 -9.64 -1.50 -7.88
C ASP A 153 -8.83 -1.55 -6.58
N LEU A 154 -7.94 -0.57 -6.34
CA LEU A 154 -7.23 -0.43 -5.07
C LEU A 154 -8.19 -0.08 -3.93
N HIS A 155 -9.16 0.80 -4.18
CA HIS A 155 -10.14 1.18 -3.17
C HIS A 155 -11.05 0.01 -2.76
N LYS A 156 -11.46 -0.85 -3.70
CA LYS A 156 -12.18 -2.09 -3.38
C LYS A 156 -11.41 -3.01 -2.43
N ILE A 157 -10.07 -3.05 -2.56
CA ILE A 157 -9.22 -3.82 -1.64
C ILE A 157 -9.30 -3.22 -0.24
N PHE A 158 -9.08 -1.90 -0.10
CA PHE A 158 -9.23 -1.20 1.18
C PHE A 158 -10.62 -1.44 1.79
N CYS A 159 -11.70 -1.18 1.05
CA CYS A 159 -13.08 -1.35 1.54
C CYS A 159 -13.34 -2.78 2.05
N LYS A 160 -12.82 -3.80 1.36
CA LYS A 160 -12.91 -5.20 1.78
C LYS A 160 -12.14 -5.47 3.07
N MET A 161 -10.95 -4.89 3.23
CA MET A 161 -10.15 -5.03 4.44
C MET A 161 -10.79 -4.28 5.60
N TRP A 162 -11.32 -3.07 5.36
CA TRP A 162 -12.07 -2.29 6.34
C TRP A 162 -13.31 -3.04 6.84
N ALA A 163 -14.14 -3.55 5.92
CA ALA A 163 -15.31 -4.35 6.27
C ALA A 163 -14.95 -5.61 7.09
N LYS A 164 -13.84 -6.25 6.76
CA LYS A 164 -13.35 -7.39 7.54
C LYS A 164 -12.91 -7.01 8.97
N ALA A 165 -12.32 -5.84 9.13
CA ALA A 165 -11.82 -5.36 10.43
C ALA A 165 -12.92 -4.79 11.32
N THR A 166 -13.93 -4.13 10.74
CA THR A 166 -14.92 -3.33 11.46
C THR A 166 -16.36 -3.82 11.32
N GLY A 167 -16.68 -4.59 10.28
CA GLY A 167 -18.03 -4.95 9.88
C GLY A 167 -18.74 -3.87 9.03
N GLU A 168 -18.13 -2.69 8.87
CA GLU A 168 -18.70 -1.57 8.11
C GLU A 168 -18.45 -1.72 6.61
N MET A 169 -19.51 -1.60 5.80
CA MET A 169 -19.45 -1.66 4.35
C MET A 169 -19.40 -0.25 3.75
N LEU A 170 -18.32 0.08 3.06
CA LEU A 170 -18.16 1.35 2.36
C LEU A 170 -18.62 1.20 0.90
N VAL A 171 -19.81 1.73 0.60
CA VAL A 171 -20.46 1.59 -0.72
C VAL A 171 -21.07 2.91 -1.20
N GLY A 172 -21.34 3.00 -2.49
CA GLY A 172 -22.02 4.15 -3.10
C GLY A 172 -21.12 5.15 -3.79
N GLU A 173 -21.74 6.17 -4.39
CA GLU A 173 -21.05 7.15 -5.26
C GLU A 173 -20.05 8.02 -4.50
N LYS A 174 -20.20 8.20 -3.18
CA LYS A 174 -19.21 8.90 -2.36
C LYS A 174 -17.84 8.26 -2.49
N TYR A 175 -17.78 6.93 -2.40
CA TYR A 175 -16.52 6.18 -2.41
C TYR A 175 -16.07 5.75 -3.80
N PHE A 176 -17.02 5.60 -4.73
CA PHE A 176 -16.79 5.20 -6.12
C PHE A 176 -17.45 6.21 -7.06
N PRO A 177 -16.85 7.40 -7.23
CA PRO A 177 -17.41 8.46 -8.06
C PRO A 177 -17.44 8.03 -9.52
N LYS A 178 -18.53 8.37 -10.22
CA LYS A 178 -18.64 8.14 -11.66
C LYS A 178 -17.56 8.92 -12.41
N ARG A 179 -16.69 8.23 -13.12
CA ARG A 179 -15.66 8.84 -13.96
C ARG A 179 -16.17 9.00 -15.38
N ARG A 180 -15.97 10.18 -15.97
CA ARG A 180 -16.03 10.36 -17.41
C ARG A 180 -14.64 10.01 -17.97
N LEU A 181 -14.58 8.91 -18.72
CA LEU A 181 -13.39 8.59 -19.50
C LEU A 181 -13.51 9.37 -20.82
N ASP A 182 -12.62 10.32 -21.04
CA ASP A 182 -12.49 10.98 -22.32
C ASP A 182 -11.64 10.12 -23.31
N ASP A 183 -11.75 10.42 -24.60
CA ASP A 183 -11.00 9.70 -25.63
C ASP A 183 -9.48 9.87 -25.50
N ALA A 184 -9.01 10.95 -24.88
CA ALA A 184 -7.60 11.17 -24.62
C ALA A 184 -7.07 10.21 -23.55
N CYS A 185 -7.86 9.96 -22.50
CA CYS A 185 -7.54 8.95 -21.48
C CYS A 185 -7.53 7.53 -22.05
N LEU A 186 -8.42 7.23 -23.00
CA LEU A 186 -8.47 5.91 -23.64
C LEU A 186 -7.26 5.66 -24.56
N ASN A 187 -6.78 6.68 -25.26
CA ASN A 187 -5.74 6.56 -26.28
C ASN A 187 -4.30 6.74 -25.77
N ARG A 188 -4.09 7.45 -24.66
CA ARG A 188 -2.75 7.76 -24.12
C ARG A 188 -2.49 7.14 -22.74
N GLY A 189 -3.49 6.56 -22.10
CA GLY A 189 -3.40 6.02 -20.76
C GLY A 189 -2.67 4.68 -20.67
N VAL A 190 -2.08 4.41 -19.51
CA VAL A 190 -1.45 3.13 -19.21
C VAL A 190 -2.52 2.07 -18.88
N ARG A 191 -2.40 0.89 -19.49
CA ARG A 191 -3.22 -0.27 -19.12
C ARG A 191 -2.67 -0.89 -17.83
N MET A 192 -3.52 -1.06 -16.84
CA MET A 192 -3.14 -1.61 -15.54
C MET A 192 -4.10 -2.71 -15.13
N ALA A 193 -3.59 -3.66 -14.37
CA ALA A 193 -4.39 -4.67 -13.68
C ALA A 193 -3.89 -4.78 -12.24
N VAL A 194 -4.80 -4.83 -11.28
CA VAL A 194 -4.48 -5.07 -9.87
C VAL A 194 -4.65 -6.56 -9.58
N VAL A 195 -3.58 -7.17 -9.06
CA VAL A 195 -3.60 -8.57 -8.63
C VAL A 195 -3.45 -8.61 -7.12
N ASP A 196 -4.50 -9.01 -6.44
CA ASP A 196 -4.55 -9.11 -4.99
C ASP A 196 -4.61 -10.55 -4.50
N ARG A 197 -4.06 -10.79 -3.32
CA ARG A 197 -4.18 -12.05 -2.62
C ARG A 197 -4.61 -11.82 -1.17
N HIS A 198 -5.83 -12.23 -0.85
CA HIS A 198 -6.45 -11.93 0.43
C HIS A 198 -6.30 -13.04 1.50
N SER A 199 -6.14 -14.30 1.12
CA SER A 199 -6.10 -15.40 2.08
C SER A 199 -5.39 -16.65 1.53
N ARG A 200 -5.12 -17.62 2.44
CA ARG A 200 -4.58 -18.94 2.03
C ARG A 200 -5.49 -19.70 1.07
N ARG A 201 -6.79 -19.36 1.04
CA ARG A 201 -7.80 -20.03 0.21
C ARG A 201 -7.89 -19.44 -1.20
N THR A 202 -7.32 -18.25 -1.44
CA THR A 202 -7.29 -17.69 -2.79
C THR A 202 -6.14 -18.31 -3.61
N PRO A 203 -6.32 -18.48 -4.94
CA PRO A 203 -5.26 -18.91 -5.81
C PRO A 203 -4.00 -18.05 -5.63
N SER A 204 -2.84 -18.65 -5.79
CA SER A 204 -1.56 -17.93 -5.68
C SER A 204 -1.26 -17.10 -6.95
N ALA A 205 -2.22 -16.28 -7.37
CA ALA A 205 -2.19 -15.52 -8.63
C ALA A 205 -0.92 -14.67 -8.79
N ILE A 206 -0.47 -13.99 -7.71
CA ILE A 206 0.76 -13.19 -7.76
C ILE A 206 1.98 -14.06 -8.09
N ARG A 207 2.14 -15.19 -7.41
CA ARG A 207 3.25 -16.13 -7.69
C ARG A 207 3.18 -16.66 -9.12
N ASP A 208 1.98 -16.98 -9.58
CA ASP A 208 1.75 -17.55 -10.89
C ASP A 208 2.02 -16.52 -11.98
N LEU A 209 1.64 -15.25 -11.75
CA LEU A 209 1.95 -14.12 -12.62
C LEU A 209 3.48 -13.90 -12.73
N PHE A 210 4.20 -13.86 -11.60
CA PHE A 210 5.66 -13.75 -11.63
C PHE A 210 6.30 -14.89 -12.42
N ALA A 211 5.87 -16.13 -12.20
CA ALA A 211 6.41 -17.27 -12.94
C ALA A 211 6.10 -17.18 -14.46
N GLU A 212 4.92 -16.68 -14.82
CA GLU A 212 4.54 -16.48 -16.23
C GLU A 212 5.38 -15.37 -16.89
N MET A 213 5.55 -14.24 -16.22
CA MET A 213 6.40 -13.14 -16.72
C MET A 213 7.83 -13.63 -16.96
N LEU A 214 8.42 -14.36 -16.01
CA LEU A 214 9.76 -14.95 -16.14
C LEU A 214 9.85 -15.96 -17.28
N ASN A 215 8.83 -16.78 -17.47
CA ASN A 215 8.80 -17.75 -18.58
C ASN A 215 8.66 -17.05 -19.95
N LYS A 216 8.04 -15.87 -20.01
CA LYS A 216 7.87 -15.07 -21.25
C LYS A 216 9.03 -14.09 -21.52
N ALA A 217 9.89 -13.85 -20.54
CA ALA A 217 11.03 -12.96 -20.70
C ALA A 217 11.96 -13.44 -21.82
N GLN A 218 12.40 -12.53 -22.71
CA GLN A 218 13.21 -12.84 -23.90
C GLN A 218 14.61 -12.22 -23.86
N ARG A 219 14.79 -11.09 -23.14
CA ARG A 219 16.05 -10.34 -23.17
C ARG A 219 16.66 -10.14 -21.80
N LYS A 220 15.90 -9.54 -20.88
CA LYS A 220 16.41 -9.15 -19.54
C LYS A 220 15.34 -9.29 -18.49
N VAL A 221 15.76 -9.74 -17.30
CA VAL A 221 14.98 -9.72 -16.05
C VAL A 221 15.84 -9.02 -14.99
N MET A 222 15.28 -8.04 -14.31
CA MET A 222 15.91 -7.35 -13.19
C MET A 222 15.01 -7.48 -11.97
N ILE A 223 15.55 -7.93 -10.83
CA ILE A 223 14.82 -8.08 -9.58
C ILE A 223 15.60 -7.41 -8.47
N ILE A 224 14.99 -6.40 -7.85
CA ILE A 224 15.54 -5.75 -6.66
C ILE A 224 14.63 -6.09 -5.49
N ASN A 225 15.14 -6.83 -4.52
CA ASN A 225 14.37 -7.23 -3.35
C ASN A 225 15.31 -7.50 -2.16
N PRO A 226 15.12 -6.84 -1.00
CA PRO A 226 15.98 -7.05 0.17
C PRO A 226 15.80 -8.43 0.83
N TYR A 227 14.67 -9.11 0.57
CA TYR A 227 14.32 -10.41 1.15
C TYR A 227 13.97 -11.42 0.04
N PHE A 228 14.93 -11.71 -0.82
CA PHE A 228 14.70 -12.57 -1.98
C PHE A 228 14.59 -14.06 -1.58
N VAL A 229 13.37 -14.49 -1.24
CA VAL A 229 13.03 -15.89 -0.93
C VAL A 229 12.03 -16.43 -1.97
N PRO A 230 12.48 -16.75 -3.18
CA PRO A 230 11.59 -17.19 -4.25
C PRO A 230 11.01 -18.58 -3.95
N THR A 231 9.72 -18.76 -4.23
CA THR A 231 9.07 -20.07 -4.18
C THR A 231 9.70 -21.02 -5.22
N HIS A 232 9.51 -22.32 -5.03
CA HIS A 232 10.02 -23.32 -5.99
C HIS A 232 9.58 -23.03 -7.44
N LYS A 233 8.32 -22.59 -7.65
CA LYS A 233 7.79 -22.25 -8.98
C LYS A 233 8.52 -21.07 -9.61
N VAL A 234 8.73 -19.99 -8.84
CA VAL A 234 9.47 -18.79 -9.30
C VAL A 234 10.93 -19.14 -9.57
N ARG A 235 11.59 -19.86 -8.68
CA ARG A 235 12.98 -20.31 -8.85
C ARG A 235 13.16 -21.17 -10.12
N LYS A 236 12.21 -22.09 -10.38
CA LYS A 236 12.22 -22.91 -11.62
C LYS A 236 12.05 -22.04 -12.87
N ALA A 237 11.20 -21.00 -12.81
CA ALA A 237 11.01 -20.09 -13.93
C ALA A 237 12.25 -19.20 -14.19
N LEU A 238 12.92 -18.73 -13.13
CA LEU A 238 14.21 -18.02 -13.23
C LEU A 238 15.27 -18.87 -13.91
N LYS A 239 15.44 -20.12 -13.44
CA LYS A 239 16.40 -21.06 -14.07
C LYS A 239 16.11 -21.23 -15.55
N LYS A 240 14.85 -21.46 -15.93
CA LYS A 240 14.45 -21.59 -17.35
C LYS A 240 14.71 -20.31 -18.16
N ALA A 241 14.61 -19.12 -17.56
CA ALA A 241 14.95 -17.87 -18.23
C ALA A 241 16.45 -17.81 -18.54
N VAL A 242 17.31 -18.15 -17.57
CA VAL A 242 18.76 -18.24 -17.76
C VAL A 242 19.11 -19.31 -18.82
N ASP A 243 18.51 -20.50 -18.75
CA ASP A 243 18.73 -21.59 -19.73
C ASP A 243 18.37 -21.17 -21.18
N ARG A 244 17.47 -20.16 -21.35
CA ARG A 244 17.12 -19.56 -22.64
C ARG A 244 18.06 -18.40 -23.07
N GLY A 245 19.06 -18.04 -22.28
CA GLY A 245 19.96 -16.93 -22.54
C GLY A 245 19.43 -15.57 -22.14
N VAL A 246 18.40 -15.49 -21.29
CA VAL A 246 17.91 -14.22 -20.73
C VAL A 246 18.91 -13.71 -19.69
N ASP A 247 19.28 -12.42 -19.78
CA ASP A 247 20.10 -11.73 -18.76
C ASP A 247 19.26 -11.54 -17.49
N VAL A 248 19.61 -12.26 -16.42
CA VAL A 248 18.91 -12.22 -15.13
C VAL A 248 19.83 -11.61 -14.08
N GLN A 249 19.39 -10.48 -13.52
CA GLN A 249 20.11 -9.69 -12.50
C GLN A 249 19.26 -9.52 -11.26
#